data_6ceb160f5cae581414e8fc9339f4457c
#
_entry.id   6ceb160f5cae581414e8fc9339f4457c
#
_cell.length_a   1.000
_cell.length_b   1.000
_cell.length_c   1.000
_cell.angle_alpha   90.00
_cell.angle_beta   90.00
_cell.angle_gamma   90.00
#
_symmetry.space_group_name_H-M   'P 1'
#
loop_
_entity.id
_entity.type
_entity.pdbx_description
1 polymer ?
#
loop_
_entity_poly.entity_id
_entity_poly.type
_entity_poly.pdbx_seq_one_letter_code
_entity_poly.pdbx_strand_id
1 'polypeptide(L)'
;MSSPRRDTLGTRAPLIGLIGPIGCGKSTVAGWLAARAAAVIDADDLTREVMAPGTPVADAIVVRFGAEYRRPDGSLDRAALGRLVFADPVRLAELESIVHPAVADLLEASIRAADLRGPVAVVIEAIKLVEAGHAPWCDEIWLVTCDPKTQLARLTGRGMDEPDARQRIAAQAASLASWRAAATRTIRTDGPRDAVERAVHAALEHVLARRR
;
A
#
# COMPACT_ATOMS: atom_id res chain seq x y z
N MET A 1 3.73 9.53 -18.76
CA MET A 1 3.64 8.13 -19.24
C MET A 1 2.35 7.57 -18.68
N SER A 2 1.44 7.07 -19.53
CA SER A 2 0.18 6.47 -19.06
C SER A 2 0.49 5.17 -18.33
N SER A 3 0.02 5.05 -17.09
CA SER A 3 0.08 3.77 -16.35
C SER A 3 -0.56 2.67 -17.21
N PRO A 4 0.01 1.46 -17.27
CA PRO A 4 -0.60 0.35 -17.96
C PRO A 4 -2.00 0.13 -17.38
N ARG A 5 -2.99 0.00 -18.24
CA ARG A 5 -4.33 -0.38 -17.84
C ARG A 5 -4.34 -1.87 -17.50
N ARG A 6 -5.32 -2.30 -16.72
CA ARG A 6 -5.52 -3.71 -16.34
C ARG A 6 -5.38 -4.71 -17.51
N ASP A 7 -5.86 -4.33 -18.69
CA ASP A 7 -5.79 -5.16 -19.90
C ASP A 7 -4.37 -5.56 -20.29
N THR A 8 -3.36 -4.76 -19.88
CA THR A 8 -1.94 -5.05 -20.16
C THR A 8 -1.32 -6.02 -19.16
N LEU A 9 -1.88 -6.17 -17.96
CA LEU A 9 -1.40 -7.13 -16.95
C LEU A 9 -1.79 -8.56 -17.29
N GLY A 10 -2.90 -8.77 -18.02
CA GLY A 10 -3.32 -10.09 -18.52
C GLY A 10 -3.65 -11.10 -17.41
N THR A 11 -3.98 -10.64 -16.20
CA THR A 11 -4.26 -11.50 -15.06
C THR A 11 -5.62 -12.19 -15.17
N ARG A 12 -5.69 -13.46 -14.74
CA ARG A 12 -6.92 -14.27 -14.66
C ARG A 12 -7.71 -13.96 -13.39
N ALA A 13 -7.00 -13.87 -12.25
CA ALA A 13 -7.59 -13.52 -10.97
C ALA A 13 -7.97 -12.03 -10.90
N PRO A 14 -9.06 -11.65 -10.20
CA PRO A 14 -9.38 -10.26 -9.95
C PRO A 14 -8.29 -9.58 -9.11
N LEU A 15 -7.96 -8.32 -9.47
CA LEU A 15 -7.07 -7.48 -8.69
C LEU A 15 -7.88 -6.56 -7.79
N ILE A 16 -7.58 -6.61 -6.48
CA ILE A 16 -8.22 -5.78 -5.46
C ILE A 16 -7.14 -4.88 -4.84
N GLY A 17 -7.28 -3.57 -5.01
CA GLY A 17 -6.46 -2.59 -4.28
C GLY A 17 -7.02 -2.39 -2.87
N LEU A 18 -6.21 -2.58 -1.83
CA LEU A 18 -6.58 -2.39 -0.44
C LEU A 18 -5.89 -1.15 0.11
N ILE A 19 -6.65 -0.07 0.25
CA ILE A 19 -6.18 1.25 0.67
C ILE A 19 -6.81 1.68 2.00
N GLY A 20 -6.28 2.71 2.60
CA GLY A 20 -6.87 3.31 3.80
C GLY A 20 -5.84 3.79 4.81
N PRO A 21 -6.27 4.58 5.81
CA PRO A 21 -5.39 5.20 6.78
C PRO A 21 -4.62 4.18 7.64
N ILE A 22 -3.50 4.65 8.17
CA ILE A 22 -2.74 3.91 9.20
C ILE A 22 -3.66 3.56 10.39
N GLY A 23 -3.51 2.38 10.95
CA GLY A 23 -4.29 1.95 12.14
C GLY A 23 -5.72 1.49 11.86
N CYS A 24 -6.25 1.64 10.63
CA CYS A 24 -7.61 1.20 10.30
C CYS A 24 -7.76 -0.28 9.94
N GLY A 25 -6.70 -1.10 10.04
CA GLY A 25 -6.81 -2.56 9.95
C GLY A 25 -6.70 -3.14 8.55
N LYS A 26 -6.03 -2.47 7.59
CA LYS A 26 -5.75 -3.02 6.25
C LYS A 26 -5.14 -4.42 6.31
N SER A 27 -4.03 -4.59 7.05
CA SER A 27 -3.34 -5.88 7.14
C SER A 27 -4.19 -6.98 7.81
N THR A 28 -5.15 -6.61 8.66
CA THR A 28 -6.15 -7.56 9.19
C THR A 28 -7.09 -8.03 8.08
N VAL A 29 -7.60 -7.09 7.27
CA VAL A 29 -8.46 -7.39 6.13
C VAL A 29 -7.68 -8.22 5.09
N ALA A 30 -6.43 -7.85 4.79
CA ALA A 30 -5.54 -8.61 3.91
C ALA A 30 -5.34 -10.05 4.41
N GLY A 31 -5.13 -10.24 5.73
CA GLY A 31 -5.01 -11.57 6.34
C GLY A 31 -6.27 -12.43 6.18
N TRP A 32 -7.46 -11.84 6.34
CA TRP A 32 -8.72 -12.57 6.08
C TRP A 32 -8.91 -12.96 4.61
N LEU A 33 -8.48 -12.09 3.69
CA LEU A 33 -8.49 -12.41 2.26
C LEU A 33 -7.48 -13.52 1.92
N ALA A 34 -6.29 -13.48 2.52
CA ALA A 34 -5.29 -14.55 2.37
C ALA A 34 -5.81 -15.90 2.89
N ALA A 35 -6.55 -15.91 4.00
CA ALA A 35 -7.18 -17.12 4.54
C ALA A 35 -8.25 -17.72 3.60
N ARG A 36 -8.72 -16.93 2.60
CA ARG A 36 -9.63 -17.36 1.54
C ARG A 36 -8.91 -17.60 0.21
N ALA A 37 -7.64 -17.96 0.24
CA ALA A 37 -6.79 -18.25 -0.91
C ALA A 37 -6.56 -17.07 -1.86
N ALA A 38 -6.71 -15.82 -1.41
CA ALA A 38 -6.21 -14.67 -2.15
C ALA A 38 -4.68 -14.53 -1.96
N ALA A 39 -3.99 -14.12 -3.02
CA ALA A 39 -2.59 -13.74 -2.92
C ALA A 39 -2.48 -12.26 -2.51
N VAL A 40 -1.77 -11.99 -1.43
CA VAL A 40 -1.57 -10.61 -0.92
C VAL A 40 -0.16 -10.15 -1.25
N ILE A 41 -0.06 -8.93 -1.80
CA ILE A 41 1.18 -8.23 -2.10
C ILE A 41 1.17 -6.93 -1.29
N ASP A 42 2.15 -6.76 -0.40
CA ASP A 42 2.36 -5.51 0.35
C ASP A 42 3.30 -4.60 -0.46
N ALA A 43 2.80 -3.48 -0.97
CA ALA A 43 3.59 -2.54 -1.74
C ALA A 43 4.63 -1.77 -0.89
N ASP A 44 4.40 -1.67 0.42
CA ASP A 44 5.39 -1.08 1.32
C ASP A 44 6.60 -2.02 1.49
N ASP A 45 6.39 -3.35 1.45
CA ASP A 45 7.49 -4.34 1.43
C ASP A 45 8.26 -4.27 0.10
N LEU A 46 7.58 -4.16 -1.04
CA LEU A 46 8.24 -3.96 -2.33
C LEU A 46 9.09 -2.67 -2.35
N THR A 47 8.57 -1.60 -1.75
CA THR A 47 9.34 -0.35 -1.60
C THR A 47 10.59 -0.57 -0.74
N ARG A 48 10.52 -1.41 0.28
CA ARG A 48 11.72 -1.76 1.08
C ARG A 48 12.70 -2.58 0.28
N GLU A 49 12.21 -3.49 -0.54
CA GLU A 49 13.01 -4.37 -1.40
C GLU A 49 13.79 -3.58 -2.45
N VAL A 50 13.14 -2.69 -3.21
CA VAL A 50 13.82 -1.88 -4.23
C VAL A 50 14.84 -0.91 -3.64
N MET A 51 14.68 -0.50 -2.37
CA MET A 51 15.59 0.36 -1.65
C MET A 51 16.59 -0.41 -0.75
N ALA A 52 16.69 -1.73 -0.91
CA ALA A 52 17.62 -2.56 -0.13
C ALA A 52 19.09 -2.27 -0.50
N PRO A 53 20.05 -2.59 0.37
CA PRO A 53 21.47 -2.43 0.09
C PRO A 53 21.87 -3.13 -1.22
N GLY A 54 22.68 -2.45 -2.04
CA GLY A 54 23.18 -2.98 -3.29
C GLY A 54 22.21 -2.94 -4.48
N THR A 55 21.01 -2.35 -4.31
CA THR A 55 20.10 -2.14 -5.43
C THR A 55 20.46 -0.88 -6.23
N PRO A 56 20.19 -0.85 -7.54
CA PRO A 56 20.39 0.36 -8.35
C PRO A 56 19.61 1.57 -7.82
N VAL A 57 18.43 1.35 -7.22
CA VAL A 57 17.62 2.42 -6.60
C VAL A 57 18.33 3.01 -5.38
N ALA A 58 18.89 2.16 -4.50
CA ALA A 58 19.63 2.64 -3.34
C ALA A 58 20.87 3.46 -3.77
N ASP A 59 21.57 3.01 -4.81
CA ASP A 59 22.72 3.74 -5.36
C ASP A 59 22.30 5.08 -5.98
N ALA A 60 21.21 5.12 -6.77
CA ALA A 60 20.68 6.34 -7.35
C ALA A 60 20.23 7.37 -6.29
N ILE A 61 19.64 6.89 -5.17
CA ILE A 61 19.29 7.74 -4.03
C ILE A 61 20.54 8.36 -3.42
N VAL A 62 21.58 7.58 -3.19
CA VAL A 62 22.85 8.10 -2.61
C VAL A 62 23.52 9.10 -3.55
N VAL A 63 23.53 8.83 -4.86
CA VAL A 63 24.03 9.79 -5.86
C VAL A 63 23.26 11.10 -5.84
N ARG A 64 21.93 11.05 -5.69
CA ARG A 64 21.06 12.23 -5.74
C ARG A 64 21.03 13.03 -4.45
N PHE A 65 21.03 12.36 -3.29
CA PHE A 65 20.79 13.00 -1.98
C PHE A 65 22.05 13.13 -1.12
N GLY A 66 23.07 12.32 -1.35
CA GLY A 66 24.34 12.38 -0.65
C GLY A 66 24.77 11.05 -0.02
N ALA A 67 26.09 10.89 0.12
CA ALA A 67 26.68 9.67 0.69
C ALA A 67 26.38 9.52 2.20
N GLU A 68 26.06 10.59 2.89
CA GLU A 68 25.68 10.62 4.30
C GLU A 68 24.38 9.87 4.61
N TYR A 69 23.54 9.62 3.59
CA TYR A 69 22.33 8.80 3.73
C TYR A 69 22.60 7.31 3.58
N ARG A 70 23.84 6.88 3.31
CA ARG A 70 24.26 5.48 3.33
C ARG A 70 24.93 5.14 4.65
N ARG A 71 24.43 4.14 5.34
CA ARG A 71 25.03 3.61 6.56
C ARG A 71 26.26 2.73 6.26
N PRO A 72 27.14 2.46 7.25
CA PRO A 72 28.30 1.59 7.06
C PRO A 72 27.96 0.17 6.60
N ASP A 73 26.77 -0.34 6.90
CA ASP A 73 26.27 -1.65 6.46
C ASP A 73 25.72 -1.64 5.02
N GLY A 74 25.81 -0.50 4.32
CA GLY A 74 25.32 -0.29 2.98
C GLY A 74 23.82 0.07 2.89
N SER A 75 23.06 0.00 3.98
CA SER A 75 21.65 0.36 4.00
C SER A 75 21.45 1.88 3.94
N LEU A 76 20.27 2.30 3.47
CA LEU A 76 19.89 3.72 3.53
C LEU A 76 19.44 4.11 4.93
N ASP A 77 19.86 5.28 5.41
CA ASP A 77 19.27 5.90 6.59
C ASP A 77 17.90 6.50 6.23
N ARG A 78 16.89 5.64 6.22
CA ARG A 78 15.51 6.00 5.86
C ARG A 78 14.92 7.06 6.79
N ALA A 79 15.36 7.11 8.05
CA ALA A 79 14.87 8.12 9.00
C ALA A 79 15.45 9.50 8.67
N ALA A 80 16.73 9.58 8.38
CA ALA A 80 17.38 10.83 7.97
C ALA A 80 16.86 11.31 6.60
N LEU A 81 16.76 10.40 5.62
CA LEU A 81 16.23 10.69 4.29
C LEU A 81 14.76 11.15 4.40
N GLY A 82 13.95 10.48 5.21
CA GLY A 82 12.55 10.85 5.45
C GLY A 82 12.43 12.26 6.03
N ARG A 83 13.24 12.62 7.02
CA ARG A 83 13.24 13.99 7.56
C ARG A 83 13.56 15.03 6.50
N LEU A 84 14.51 14.74 5.61
CA LEU A 84 14.84 15.64 4.50
C LEU A 84 13.66 15.83 3.54
N VAL A 85 13.11 14.72 3.03
CA VAL A 85 12.12 14.79 1.94
C VAL A 85 10.74 15.23 2.43
N PHE A 86 10.35 14.93 3.68
CA PHE A 86 9.06 15.39 4.23
C PHE A 86 9.05 16.88 4.58
N ALA A 87 10.23 17.50 4.72
CA ALA A 87 10.37 18.95 4.92
C ALA A 87 10.34 19.74 3.60
N ASP A 88 10.54 19.08 2.45
CA ASP A 88 10.67 19.72 1.14
C ASP A 88 9.93 18.91 0.06
N PRO A 89 8.80 19.42 -0.46
CA PRO A 89 8.02 18.77 -1.52
C PRO A 89 8.80 18.49 -2.81
N VAL A 90 9.80 19.32 -3.13
CA VAL A 90 10.65 19.11 -4.33
C VAL A 90 11.53 17.89 -4.12
N ARG A 91 12.16 17.79 -2.94
CA ARG A 91 12.97 16.63 -2.56
C ARG A 91 12.14 15.34 -2.50
N LEU A 92 10.91 15.44 -1.99
CA LEU A 92 9.99 14.29 -1.99
C LEU A 92 9.71 13.81 -3.41
N ALA A 93 9.35 14.73 -4.32
CA ALA A 93 9.09 14.39 -5.72
C ALA A 93 10.32 13.78 -6.43
N GLU A 94 11.53 14.26 -6.12
CA GLU A 94 12.78 13.68 -6.63
C GLU A 94 12.98 12.25 -6.15
N LEU A 95 12.77 11.97 -4.85
CA LEU A 95 12.86 10.61 -4.30
C LEU A 95 11.82 9.70 -4.95
N GLU A 96 10.58 10.16 -5.06
CA GLU A 96 9.49 9.42 -5.69
C GLU A 96 9.80 9.12 -7.16
N SER A 97 10.41 10.05 -7.89
CA SER A 97 10.80 9.82 -9.30
C SER A 97 11.85 8.71 -9.48
N ILE A 98 12.70 8.48 -8.47
CA ILE A 98 13.69 7.39 -8.47
C ILE A 98 13.04 6.06 -8.07
N VAL A 99 12.18 6.09 -7.04
CA VAL A 99 11.64 4.87 -6.40
C VAL A 99 10.43 4.30 -7.15
N HIS A 100 9.49 5.16 -7.59
CA HIS A 100 8.21 4.70 -8.15
C HIS A 100 8.34 3.80 -9.38
N PRO A 101 9.23 4.07 -10.38
CA PRO A 101 9.36 3.17 -11.52
C PRO A 101 9.76 1.75 -11.12
N ALA A 102 10.76 1.62 -10.25
CA ALA A 102 11.25 0.31 -9.81
C ALA A 102 10.19 -0.44 -8.96
N VAL A 103 9.43 0.28 -8.12
CA VAL A 103 8.30 -0.32 -7.39
C VAL A 103 7.21 -0.77 -8.35
N ALA A 104 6.90 0.02 -9.39
CA ALA A 104 5.89 -0.35 -10.40
C ALA A 104 6.29 -1.63 -11.14
N ASP A 105 7.55 -1.73 -11.60
CA ASP A 105 8.07 -2.90 -12.30
C ASP A 105 8.04 -4.15 -11.40
N LEU A 106 8.46 -4.01 -10.14
CA LEU A 106 8.45 -5.12 -9.17
C LEU A 106 7.03 -5.53 -8.80
N LEU A 107 6.11 -4.57 -8.65
CA LEU A 107 4.70 -4.82 -8.38
C LEU A 107 4.04 -5.57 -9.55
N GLU A 108 4.29 -5.14 -10.79
CA GLU A 108 3.79 -5.84 -11.98
C GLU A 108 4.29 -7.29 -12.04
N ALA A 109 5.60 -7.50 -11.83
CA ALA A 109 6.19 -8.83 -11.79
C ALA A 109 5.58 -9.69 -10.67
N SER A 110 5.38 -9.12 -9.50
CA SER A 110 4.77 -9.79 -8.33
C SER A 110 3.32 -10.18 -8.58
N ILE A 111 2.53 -9.31 -9.24
CA ILE A 111 1.14 -9.60 -9.62
C ILE A 111 1.11 -10.79 -10.59
N ARG A 112 1.94 -10.77 -11.65
CA ARG A 112 2.00 -11.86 -12.63
C ARG A 112 2.42 -13.18 -11.99
N ALA A 113 3.44 -13.16 -11.14
CA ALA A 113 3.90 -14.33 -10.41
C ALA A 113 2.85 -14.88 -9.44
N ALA A 114 2.08 -13.99 -8.80
CA ALA A 114 0.96 -14.38 -7.94
C ALA A 114 -0.16 -15.05 -8.75
N ASP A 115 -0.57 -14.44 -9.87
CA ASP A 115 -1.66 -14.92 -10.73
C ASP A 115 -1.38 -16.32 -11.30
N LEU A 116 -0.11 -16.61 -11.64
CA LEU A 116 0.31 -17.93 -12.13
C LEU A 116 0.06 -19.07 -11.13
N ARG A 117 -0.03 -18.77 -9.84
CA ARG A 117 -0.33 -19.76 -8.79
C ARG A 117 -1.82 -20.08 -8.67
N GLY A 118 -2.69 -19.40 -9.43
CA GLY A 118 -4.12 -19.62 -9.46
C GLY A 118 -4.85 -19.21 -8.17
N PRO A 119 -4.57 -18.04 -7.57
CA PRO A 119 -5.32 -17.57 -6.41
C PRO A 119 -6.74 -17.19 -6.80
N VAL A 120 -7.64 -17.15 -5.83
CA VAL A 120 -9.01 -16.65 -6.06
C VAL A 120 -9.05 -15.16 -6.40
N ALA A 121 -8.09 -14.40 -5.87
CA ALA A 121 -7.88 -12.97 -6.14
C ALA A 121 -6.43 -12.60 -5.87
N VAL A 122 -5.93 -11.51 -6.48
CA VAL A 122 -4.67 -10.86 -6.08
C VAL A 122 -5.03 -9.55 -5.39
N VAL A 123 -4.50 -9.35 -4.18
CA VAL A 123 -4.74 -8.18 -3.34
C VAL A 123 -3.46 -7.36 -3.25
N ILE A 124 -3.53 -6.08 -3.55
CA ILE A 124 -2.42 -5.13 -3.41
C ILE A 124 -2.72 -4.27 -2.19
N GLU A 125 -2.03 -4.51 -1.08
CA GLU A 125 -2.08 -3.63 0.09
C GLU A 125 -1.11 -2.46 -0.12
N ALA A 126 -1.63 -1.23 -0.20
CA ALA A 126 -0.81 -0.04 -0.38
C ALA A 126 -1.49 1.21 0.17
N ILE A 127 -0.74 2.06 0.89
CA ILE A 127 -1.25 3.36 1.31
C ILE A 127 -1.29 4.33 0.12
N LYS A 128 -0.27 4.31 -0.72
CA LYS A 128 -0.10 5.24 -1.86
C LYS A 128 -0.58 4.68 -3.21
N LEU A 129 -1.45 3.68 -3.23
CA LEU A 129 -1.91 3.04 -4.47
C LEU A 129 -2.50 4.04 -5.47
N VAL A 130 -3.29 4.99 -4.97
CA VAL A 130 -3.97 6.00 -5.78
C VAL A 130 -2.97 7.05 -6.25
N GLU A 131 -2.16 7.57 -5.34
CA GLU A 131 -1.16 8.61 -5.60
C GLU A 131 -0.05 8.12 -6.54
N ALA A 132 0.33 6.84 -6.44
CA ALA A 132 1.30 6.20 -7.33
C ALA A 132 0.73 5.85 -8.71
N GLY A 133 -0.57 6.10 -8.95
CA GLY A 133 -1.19 5.84 -10.25
C GLY A 133 -1.52 4.38 -10.53
N HIS A 134 -1.51 3.49 -9.52
CA HIS A 134 -1.80 2.06 -9.70
C HIS A 134 -3.29 1.71 -9.53
N ALA A 135 -4.14 2.67 -9.16
CA ALA A 135 -5.58 2.46 -9.06
C ALA A 135 -6.22 1.88 -10.34
N PRO A 136 -5.84 2.30 -11.57
CA PRO A 136 -6.37 1.73 -12.80
C PRO A 136 -5.99 0.26 -13.07
N TRP A 137 -5.07 -0.31 -12.31
CA TRP A 137 -4.69 -1.72 -12.40
C TRP A 137 -5.72 -2.63 -11.74
N CYS A 138 -6.49 -2.09 -10.78
CA CYS A 138 -7.40 -2.85 -9.94
C CYS A 138 -8.80 -2.93 -10.54
N ASP A 139 -9.46 -4.09 -10.36
CA ASP A 139 -10.88 -4.25 -10.68
C ASP A 139 -11.77 -3.60 -9.63
N GLU A 140 -11.34 -3.68 -8.37
CA GLU A 140 -11.97 -2.99 -7.25
C GLU A 140 -10.91 -2.35 -6.34
N ILE A 141 -11.28 -1.22 -5.75
CA ILE A 141 -10.49 -0.55 -4.73
C ILE A 141 -11.31 -0.54 -3.43
N TRP A 142 -10.78 -1.20 -2.41
CA TRP A 142 -11.41 -1.30 -1.10
C TRP A 142 -10.75 -0.33 -0.13
N LEU A 143 -11.52 0.66 0.29
CA LEU A 143 -11.09 1.63 1.30
C LEU A 143 -11.42 1.09 2.70
N VAL A 144 -10.39 0.72 3.44
CA VAL A 144 -10.51 0.29 4.84
C VAL A 144 -10.49 1.52 5.75
N THR A 145 -11.56 1.70 6.51
CA THR A 145 -11.73 2.86 7.41
C THR A 145 -12.10 2.44 8.83
N CYS A 146 -11.87 3.33 9.76
CA CYS A 146 -12.35 3.23 11.15
C CYS A 146 -12.60 4.61 11.73
N ASP A 147 -13.26 4.67 12.90
CA ASP A 147 -13.43 5.93 13.62
C ASP A 147 -12.08 6.50 14.09
N PRO A 148 -11.92 7.82 14.14
CA PRO A 148 -10.68 8.45 14.59
C PRO A 148 -10.25 8.01 16.00
N LYS A 149 -11.21 7.77 16.90
CA LYS A 149 -10.92 7.26 18.26
C LYS A 149 -10.34 5.84 18.20
N THR A 150 -10.96 4.95 17.42
CA THR A 150 -10.48 3.58 17.19
C THR A 150 -9.11 3.58 16.52
N GLN A 151 -8.90 4.46 15.54
CA GLN A 151 -7.63 4.62 14.86
C GLN A 151 -6.49 4.96 15.84
N LEU A 152 -6.70 6.02 16.64
CA LEU A 152 -5.72 6.47 17.63
C LEU A 152 -5.44 5.37 18.67
N ALA A 153 -6.50 4.77 19.24
CA ALA A 153 -6.37 3.69 20.23
C ALA A 153 -5.58 2.49 19.69
N ARG A 154 -5.77 2.11 18.43
CA ARG A 154 -5.01 1.01 17.80
C ARG A 154 -3.55 1.34 17.59
N LEU A 155 -3.21 2.59 17.27
CA LEU A 155 -1.83 3.02 17.09
C LEU A 155 -1.09 3.08 18.42
N THR A 156 -1.70 3.69 19.44
CA THR A 156 -1.10 3.76 20.78
C THR A 156 -1.01 2.38 21.44
N GLY A 157 -2.01 1.52 21.23
CA GLY A 157 -1.98 0.11 21.72
C GLY A 157 -0.88 -0.75 21.04
N ARG A 158 -0.30 -0.29 19.92
CA ARG A 158 0.87 -0.91 19.28
C ARG A 158 2.20 -0.27 19.70
N GLY A 159 2.19 0.58 20.71
CA GLY A 159 3.39 1.23 21.27
C GLY A 159 3.80 2.51 20.56
N MET A 160 2.96 3.09 19.69
CA MET A 160 3.24 4.39 19.10
C MET A 160 2.85 5.49 20.09
N ASP A 161 3.73 6.49 20.28
CA ASP A 161 3.42 7.67 21.09
C ASP A 161 2.24 8.44 20.49
N GLU A 162 1.36 8.96 21.36
CA GLU A 162 0.15 9.64 20.91
C GLU A 162 0.41 10.85 20.02
N PRO A 163 1.39 11.74 20.29
CA PRO A 163 1.77 12.81 19.38
C PRO A 163 2.13 12.31 17.98
N ASP A 164 2.97 11.27 17.89
CA ASP A 164 3.36 10.66 16.62
C ASP A 164 2.16 10.06 15.89
N ALA A 165 1.27 9.37 16.62
CA ALA A 165 0.05 8.81 16.05
C ALA A 165 -0.84 9.90 15.44
N ARG A 166 -1.05 11.00 16.16
CA ARG A 166 -1.85 12.16 15.68
C ARG A 166 -1.20 12.82 14.47
N GLN A 167 0.13 12.99 14.46
CA GLN A 167 0.85 13.55 13.33
C GLN A 167 0.69 12.69 12.07
N ARG A 168 0.82 11.35 12.19
CA ARG A 168 0.66 10.42 11.06
C ARG A 168 -0.78 10.38 10.54
N ILE A 169 -1.76 10.45 11.44
CA ILE A 169 -3.18 10.55 11.06
C ILE A 169 -3.42 11.85 10.28
N ALA A 170 -2.92 12.98 10.78
CA ALA A 170 -3.07 14.28 10.14
C ALA A 170 -2.39 14.33 8.76
N ALA A 171 -1.20 13.75 8.61
CA ALA A 171 -0.48 13.69 7.35
C ALA A 171 -1.26 12.94 6.25
N GLN A 172 -2.11 11.98 6.61
CA GLN A 172 -2.93 11.23 5.66
C GLN A 172 -4.31 11.86 5.39
N ALA A 173 -4.69 12.89 6.13
CA ALA A 173 -6.00 13.53 5.97
C ALA A 173 -6.22 14.11 4.56
N ALA A 174 -5.17 14.64 3.94
CA ALA A 174 -5.22 15.19 2.58
C ALA A 174 -5.58 14.13 1.53
N SER A 175 -5.15 12.87 1.72
CA SER A 175 -5.41 11.77 0.79
C SER A 175 -6.82 11.18 0.94
N LEU A 176 -7.56 11.47 2.01
CA LEU A 176 -8.87 10.84 2.25
C LEU A 176 -9.90 11.13 1.16
N ALA A 177 -9.86 12.32 0.57
CA ALA A 177 -10.79 12.72 -0.50
C ALA A 177 -10.50 11.90 -1.78
N SER A 178 -9.24 11.78 -2.19
CA SER A 178 -8.83 11.00 -3.36
C SER A 178 -9.09 9.51 -3.17
N TRP A 179 -8.82 8.96 -1.98
CA TRP A 179 -9.13 7.57 -1.66
C TRP A 179 -10.62 7.26 -1.72
N ARG A 180 -11.48 8.16 -1.18
CA ARG A 180 -12.94 7.99 -1.27
C ARG A 180 -13.44 8.06 -2.71
N ALA A 181 -12.86 8.94 -3.51
CA ALA A 181 -13.22 9.07 -4.93
C ALA A 181 -12.80 7.84 -5.76
N ALA A 182 -11.67 7.22 -5.42
CA ALA A 182 -11.16 6.03 -6.10
C ALA A 182 -11.83 4.73 -5.61
N ALA A 183 -12.37 4.72 -4.39
CA ALA A 183 -12.91 3.51 -3.78
C ALA A 183 -14.19 3.02 -4.46
N THR A 184 -14.20 1.75 -4.83
CA THR A 184 -15.40 1.04 -5.30
C THR A 184 -16.19 0.45 -4.14
N ARG A 185 -15.51 0.25 -2.99
CA ARG A 185 -16.08 -0.31 -1.76
C ARG A 185 -15.43 0.30 -0.52
N THR A 186 -16.22 0.48 0.54
CA THR A 186 -15.70 0.88 1.87
C THR A 186 -15.91 -0.25 2.86
N ILE A 187 -14.83 -0.64 3.55
CA ILE A 187 -14.82 -1.62 4.64
C ILE A 187 -14.61 -0.88 5.96
N ARG A 188 -15.64 -0.81 6.79
CA ARG A 188 -15.54 -0.26 8.14
C ARG A 188 -15.09 -1.33 9.12
N THR A 189 -14.10 -1.01 9.95
CA THR A 189 -13.49 -1.98 10.88
C THR A 189 -13.71 -1.64 12.36
N ASP A 190 -14.67 -0.77 12.65
CA ASP A 190 -15.01 -0.39 14.04
C ASP A 190 -15.93 -1.40 14.74
N GLY A 191 -16.61 -2.23 13.96
CA GLY A 191 -17.55 -3.22 14.48
C GLY A 191 -16.88 -4.44 15.10
N PRO A 192 -17.68 -5.38 15.62
CA PRO A 192 -17.20 -6.67 16.09
C PRO A 192 -16.39 -7.38 15.01
N ARG A 193 -15.25 -7.97 15.41
CA ARG A 193 -14.26 -8.55 14.50
C ARG A 193 -14.87 -9.57 13.54
N ASP A 194 -15.71 -10.47 14.07
CA ASP A 194 -16.39 -11.52 13.31
C ASP A 194 -17.40 -10.96 12.29
N ALA A 195 -18.07 -9.87 12.62
CA ALA A 195 -18.99 -9.19 11.70
C ALA A 195 -18.23 -8.51 10.54
N VAL A 196 -17.11 -7.86 10.85
CA VAL A 196 -16.25 -7.26 9.82
C VAL A 196 -15.65 -8.33 8.92
N GLU A 197 -15.17 -9.45 9.48
CA GLU A 197 -14.62 -10.57 8.73
C GLU A 197 -15.65 -11.17 7.78
N ARG A 198 -16.88 -11.41 8.26
CA ARG A 198 -17.98 -11.86 7.37
C ARG A 198 -18.27 -10.88 6.25
N ALA A 199 -18.26 -9.57 6.52
CA ALA A 199 -18.46 -8.54 5.50
C ALA A 199 -17.35 -8.54 4.44
N VAL A 200 -16.08 -8.74 4.85
CA VAL A 200 -14.94 -8.88 3.95
C VAL A 200 -15.10 -10.12 3.07
N HIS A 201 -15.46 -11.26 3.64
CA HIS A 201 -15.67 -12.49 2.88
C HIS A 201 -16.84 -12.34 1.89
N ALA A 202 -17.97 -11.76 2.30
CA ALA A 202 -19.10 -11.49 1.40
C ALA A 202 -18.71 -10.53 0.27
N ALA A 203 -17.87 -9.54 0.54
CA ALA A 203 -17.33 -8.64 -0.48
C ALA A 203 -16.47 -9.40 -1.50
N LEU A 204 -15.60 -10.31 -1.04
CA LEU A 204 -14.80 -11.15 -1.93
C LEU A 204 -15.69 -12.03 -2.82
N GLU A 205 -16.66 -12.73 -2.25
CA GLU A 205 -17.60 -13.57 -3.02
C GLU A 205 -18.32 -12.75 -4.10
N HIS A 206 -18.70 -11.50 -3.80
CA HIS A 206 -19.32 -10.62 -4.79
C HIS A 206 -18.37 -10.31 -5.98
N VAL A 207 -17.08 -10.07 -5.71
CA VAL A 207 -16.07 -9.85 -6.76
C VAL A 207 -15.92 -11.09 -7.63
N LEU A 208 -15.86 -12.27 -7.01
CA LEU A 208 -15.70 -13.55 -7.72
C LEU A 208 -16.92 -13.88 -8.57
N ALA A 209 -18.14 -13.60 -8.08
CA ALA A 209 -19.37 -13.86 -8.82
C ALA A 209 -19.52 -13.02 -10.10
N ARG A 210 -18.98 -11.82 -10.15
CA ARG A 210 -19.03 -10.93 -11.33
C ARG A 210 -18.12 -11.37 -12.48
N ARG A 211 -17.25 -12.34 -12.26
CA ARG A 211 -16.30 -12.87 -13.26
C ARG A 211 -16.65 -14.26 -13.77
N ARG A 212 -17.70 -14.88 -13.24
CA ARG A 212 -18.30 -16.11 -13.76
C ARG A 212 -19.32 -15.78 -14.83
#